data_fe2598af915f91454c5b90b31d428d83
#
_entry.id   fe2598af915f91454c5b90b31d428d83
#
_cell.length_a   1.000
_cell.length_b   1.000
_cell.length_c   1.000
_cell.angle_alpha   90.00
_cell.angle_beta   90.00
_cell.angle_gamma   90.00
#
_symmetry.space_group_name_H-M   'P 1'
#
loop_
_entity.id
_entity.type
_entity.pdbx_description
1 polymer ?
#
loop_
_entity_poly.entity_id
_entity_poly.type
_entity_poly.pdbx_seq_one_letter_code
_entity_poly.pdbx_strand_id
1 'polypeptide(L)'
;AYTEMSLFARINEDGKLTLVNHLGIDLGETPEQILSKLDDDRIKDDDVRHDGRHAHDYDYVHRVRDIEADTPARYNADPDRLFESSGCAGKLAVFAVRLDTFEAEKNQQVFYIGTNQPEVLTEIRRHILANFENLPVAGEYMHRDIYDIAEKYGKDTFLMIDKLGTDKMPFFFNLKGRTDAMLEKVKFFRPHFTDRAMQKFGHLFPSHLPPRMKNWRDKYEHHLLLKMAGDGVGEAKSWLVDYFNQAEGDFF
;
A
#
# COMPACT_ATOMS: atom_id res chain seq x y z
N ALA A 1 -4.30 2.88 3.23
CA ALA A 1 -4.87 3.38 4.48
C ALA A 1 -5.58 4.70 4.23
N TYR A 2 -6.68 4.90 4.93
CA TYR A 2 -7.43 6.14 4.90
C TYR A 2 -7.08 6.96 6.14
N THR A 3 -6.88 8.26 5.99
CA THR A 3 -6.67 9.12 7.14
C THR A 3 -7.45 10.40 7.01
N GLU A 4 -8.23 10.69 8.02
CA GLU A 4 -8.90 11.95 8.23
C GLU A 4 -8.01 12.94 9.00
N MET A 5 -6.89 12.47 9.54
CA MET A 5 -6.06 13.22 10.48
C MET A 5 -4.69 13.46 9.89
N SER A 6 -4.46 14.70 9.46
CA SER A 6 -3.19 15.10 8.84
C SER A 6 -2.77 16.51 9.24
N LEU A 7 -1.48 16.75 9.16
CA LEU A 7 -0.86 18.06 9.18
C LEU A 7 -0.38 18.40 7.79
N PHE A 8 -0.86 19.49 7.23
CA PHE A 8 -0.52 19.87 5.86
C PHE A 8 -0.47 21.37 5.67
N ALA A 9 0.29 21.81 4.69
CA ALA A 9 0.23 23.16 4.17
C ALA A 9 -0.59 23.19 2.87
N ARG A 10 -1.44 24.18 2.72
CA ARG A 10 -2.20 24.46 1.50
C ARG A 10 -1.96 25.89 1.01
N ILE A 11 -2.04 26.06 -0.30
CA ILE A 11 -2.07 27.38 -0.92
C ILE A 11 -3.54 27.81 -1.02
N ASN A 12 -3.88 28.90 -0.37
CA ASN A 12 -5.23 29.49 -0.43
C ASN A 12 -5.48 30.17 -1.79
N GLU A 13 -6.71 30.59 -2.04
CA GLU A 13 -7.10 31.29 -3.28
C GLU A 13 -6.35 32.61 -3.48
N ASP A 14 -5.96 33.28 -2.39
CA ASP A 14 -5.14 34.51 -2.40
C ASP A 14 -3.64 34.25 -2.56
N GLY A 15 -3.25 32.99 -2.78
CA GLY A 15 -1.86 32.56 -2.96
C GLY A 15 -1.06 32.44 -1.66
N LYS A 16 -1.67 32.63 -0.50
CA LYS A 16 -0.99 32.47 0.78
C LYS A 16 -0.91 31.02 1.19
N LEU A 17 0.21 30.68 1.83
CA LEU A 17 0.41 29.38 2.45
C LEU A 17 -0.24 29.36 3.84
N THR A 18 -1.02 28.34 4.12
CA THR A 18 -1.62 28.10 5.44
C THR A 18 -1.27 26.70 5.91
N LEU A 19 -0.74 26.61 7.13
CA LEU A 19 -0.53 25.33 7.80
C LEU A 19 -1.82 24.95 8.55
N VAL A 20 -2.29 23.72 8.32
CA VAL A 20 -3.55 23.18 8.88
C VAL A 20 -3.23 21.94 9.69
N ASN A 21 -3.62 21.93 10.95
CA ASN A 21 -3.44 20.81 11.87
C ASN A 21 -4.77 20.10 12.13
N HIS A 22 -5.00 18.97 11.48
CA HIS A 22 -6.14 18.07 11.71
C HIS A 22 -5.73 16.79 12.47
N LEU A 23 -4.51 16.70 13.01
CA LEU A 23 -4.05 15.52 13.73
C LEU A 23 -4.82 15.23 15.02
N GLY A 24 -5.53 16.23 15.56
CA GLY A 24 -6.11 16.11 16.90
C GLY A 24 -5.06 16.09 18.01
N ILE A 25 -3.89 16.68 17.76
CA ILE A 25 -2.76 16.76 18.68
C ILE A 25 -2.40 18.24 18.83
N ASP A 26 -2.24 18.71 20.06
CA ASP A 26 -1.75 20.07 20.34
C ASP A 26 -0.24 20.13 20.10
N LEU A 27 0.13 20.79 19.02
CA LEU A 27 1.52 20.95 18.60
C LEU A 27 2.06 22.36 18.81
N GLY A 28 1.22 23.31 19.27
CA GLY A 28 1.54 24.72 19.38
C GLY A 28 0.87 25.57 18.31
N GLU A 29 1.17 26.87 18.31
CA GLU A 29 0.46 27.90 17.52
C GLU A 29 1.22 28.31 16.26
N THR A 30 2.55 28.20 16.24
CA THR A 30 3.36 28.59 15.09
C THR A 30 3.88 27.39 14.31
N PRO A 31 4.13 27.54 12.99
CA PRO A 31 4.70 26.48 12.17
C PRO A 31 6.00 25.90 12.75
N GLU A 32 6.86 26.76 13.30
CA GLU A 32 8.14 26.37 13.88
C GLU A 32 7.95 25.50 15.14
N GLN A 33 7.00 25.87 16.01
CA GLN A 33 6.65 25.07 17.20
C GLN A 33 6.10 23.71 16.81
N ILE A 34 5.18 23.69 15.85
CA ILE A 34 4.52 22.47 15.35
C ILE A 34 5.54 21.51 14.80
N LEU A 35 6.39 21.97 13.87
CA LEU A 35 7.39 21.11 13.21
C LEU A 35 8.46 20.66 14.20
N SER A 36 8.94 21.56 15.09
CA SER A 36 9.92 21.19 16.13
C SER A 36 9.37 20.13 17.10
N LYS A 37 8.09 20.23 17.50
CA LYS A 37 7.49 19.27 18.42
C LYS A 37 7.34 17.88 17.78
N LEU A 38 7.06 17.82 16.47
CA LEU A 38 7.04 16.57 15.71
C LEU A 38 8.43 15.97 15.54
N ASP A 39 9.43 16.78 15.18
CA ASP A 39 10.81 16.31 14.95
C ASP A 39 11.46 15.76 16.21
N ASP A 40 11.17 16.39 17.36
CA ASP A 40 11.76 16.02 18.64
C ASP A 40 11.04 14.85 19.35
N ASP A 41 9.99 14.30 18.73
CA ASP A 41 9.14 13.23 19.29
C ASP A 41 8.66 13.53 20.74
N ARG A 42 8.29 14.80 20.98
CA ARG A 42 7.88 15.29 22.31
C ARG A 42 6.36 15.33 22.51
N ILE A 43 5.64 14.44 21.83
CA ILE A 43 4.19 14.33 21.97
C ILE A 43 3.88 13.50 23.21
N LYS A 44 3.02 14.03 24.09
CA LYS A 44 2.54 13.36 25.29
C LYS A 44 1.06 13.03 25.13
N ASP A 45 0.58 12.09 25.95
CA ASP A 45 -0.84 11.70 25.95
C ASP A 45 -1.76 12.89 26.20
N ASP A 46 -1.36 13.85 27.06
CA ASP A 46 -2.12 15.07 27.33
C ASP A 46 -2.21 16.04 26.12
N ASP A 47 -1.33 15.90 25.14
CA ASP A 47 -1.38 16.69 23.91
C ASP A 47 -2.43 16.14 22.93
N VAL A 48 -2.90 14.90 23.13
CA VAL A 48 -3.83 14.22 22.24
C VAL A 48 -5.27 14.55 22.63
N ARG A 49 -6.05 15.05 21.68
CA ARG A 49 -7.47 15.32 21.88
C ARG A 49 -8.27 14.04 21.74
N HIS A 50 -9.10 13.75 22.73
CA HIS A 50 -10.04 12.64 22.74
C HIS A 50 -11.43 13.13 22.38
N ASP A 51 -11.59 13.66 21.17
CA ASP A 51 -12.82 14.27 20.68
C ASP A 51 -13.68 13.31 19.82
N GLY A 52 -13.38 12.03 19.87
CA GLY A 52 -14.11 10.98 19.15
C GLY A 52 -13.76 10.83 17.66
N ARG A 53 -12.87 11.68 17.13
CA ARG A 53 -12.40 11.54 15.75
C ARG A 53 -11.45 10.35 15.61
N HIS A 54 -11.50 9.73 14.44
CA HIS A 54 -10.72 8.54 14.12
C HIS A 54 -9.83 8.77 12.91
N ALA A 55 -8.68 8.09 12.86
CA ALA A 55 -7.78 8.13 11.72
C ALA A 55 -8.20 7.15 10.60
N HIS A 56 -9.17 6.29 10.84
CA HIS A 56 -9.73 5.38 9.84
C HIS A 56 -11.26 5.47 9.79
N ASP A 57 -11.84 4.92 8.73
CA ASP A 57 -13.28 4.88 8.49
C ASP A 57 -13.87 3.57 9.01
N TYR A 58 -14.56 3.61 10.16
CA TYR A 58 -15.22 2.46 10.77
C TYR A 58 -16.42 1.94 9.95
N ASP A 59 -17.05 2.80 9.16
CA ASP A 59 -18.22 2.40 8.35
C ASP A 59 -17.82 1.69 7.06
N TYR A 60 -16.54 1.74 6.69
CA TYR A 60 -16.06 1.15 5.44
C TYR A 60 -16.38 -0.35 5.34
N VAL A 61 -16.28 -1.09 6.44
CA VAL A 61 -16.58 -2.53 6.51
C VAL A 61 -18.02 -2.81 6.06
N HIS A 62 -18.96 -1.95 6.41
CA HIS A 62 -20.35 -2.10 6.01
C HIS A 62 -20.59 -1.68 4.56
N ARG A 63 -20.00 -0.55 4.16
CA ARG A 63 -20.16 -0.04 2.79
C ARG A 63 -19.52 -0.92 1.73
N VAL A 64 -18.37 -1.53 2.01
CA VAL A 64 -17.68 -2.39 1.04
C VAL A 64 -18.45 -3.68 0.75
N ARG A 65 -19.35 -4.09 1.66
CA ARG A 65 -20.21 -5.27 1.52
C ARG A 65 -21.42 -5.03 0.63
N ASP A 66 -21.82 -3.78 0.44
CA ASP A 66 -22.89 -3.41 -0.52
C ASP A 66 -22.30 -3.38 -1.93
N ILE A 67 -22.20 -4.57 -2.53
CA ILE A 67 -21.58 -4.77 -3.84
C ILE A 67 -22.46 -4.26 -4.99
N GLU A 68 -23.71 -3.91 -4.73
CA GLU A 68 -24.67 -3.35 -5.71
C GLU A 68 -24.88 -1.84 -5.54
N ALA A 69 -24.17 -1.19 -4.60
CA ALA A 69 -24.27 0.25 -4.41
C ALA A 69 -23.91 1.02 -5.70
N ASP A 70 -24.67 2.06 -6.00
CA ASP A 70 -24.43 2.93 -7.16
C ASP A 70 -23.14 3.73 -7.06
N THR A 71 -22.58 3.86 -5.85
CA THR A 71 -21.33 4.58 -5.58
C THR A 71 -20.27 3.63 -5.03
N PRO A 72 -18.99 3.85 -5.32
CA PRO A 72 -17.92 3.07 -4.72
C PRO A 72 -17.94 3.26 -3.19
N ALA A 73 -17.61 2.20 -2.44
CA ALA A 73 -17.54 2.24 -0.97
C ALA A 73 -16.59 3.34 -0.48
N ARG A 74 -15.67 3.78 -1.35
CA ARG A 74 -14.70 4.81 -1.06
C ARG A 74 -14.19 5.46 -2.35
N TYR A 75 -14.03 6.78 -2.31
CA TYR A 75 -13.51 7.58 -3.42
C TYR A 75 -12.76 8.82 -2.89
N ASN A 76 -11.88 9.37 -3.74
CA ASN A 76 -11.15 10.60 -3.41
C ASN A 76 -12.10 11.79 -3.36
N ALA A 77 -11.79 12.74 -2.46
CA ALA A 77 -12.58 13.95 -2.26
C ALA A 77 -14.03 13.68 -1.84
N ASP A 78 -14.26 12.59 -1.08
CA ASP A 78 -15.55 12.32 -0.45
C ASP A 78 -15.89 13.44 0.54
N PRO A 79 -16.98 14.21 0.33
CA PRO A 79 -17.29 15.35 1.18
C PRO A 79 -17.70 14.96 2.61
N ASP A 80 -18.11 13.71 2.82
CA ASP A 80 -18.49 13.17 4.12
C ASP A 80 -17.28 12.74 4.96
N ARG A 81 -16.08 12.86 4.40
CA ARG A 81 -14.81 12.47 5.03
C ARG A 81 -13.79 13.60 4.91
N LEU A 82 -12.82 13.63 5.83
CA LEU A 82 -11.66 14.50 5.66
C LEU A 82 -10.75 13.92 4.56
N PHE A 83 -10.67 14.60 3.46
CA PHE A 83 -10.04 14.11 2.24
C PHE A 83 -8.80 14.89 1.81
N GLU A 84 -8.39 15.91 2.56
CA GLU A 84 -7.32 16.84 2.15
C GLU A 84 -6.00 16.13 1.86
N SER A 85 -5.66 15.10 2.64
CA SER A 85 -4.44 14.32 2.41
C SER A 85 -4.57 13.24 1.33
N SER A 86 -5.79 12.96 0.87
CA SER A 86 -6.06 11.99 -0.19
C SER A 86 -6.84 12.63 -1.34
N GLY A 87 -6.24 12.79 -2.51
CA GLY A 87 -6.93 13.35 -3.68
C GLY A 87 -6.78 14.87 -3.83
N CYS A 88 -5.77 15.46 -3.23
CA CYS A 88 -5.51 16.91 -3.29
C CYS A 88 -4.95 17.41 -4.63
N ALA A 89 -4.68 16.54 -5.58
CA ALA A 89 -4.13 16.87 -6.91
C ALA A 89 -2.87 17.77 -6.87
N GLY A 90 -2.02 17.58 -5.88
CA GLY A 90 -0.73 18.28 -5.75
C GLY A 90 -0.80 19.69 -5.18
N LYS A 91 -1.94 20.13 -4.65
CA LYS A 91 -2.09 21.47 -4.04
C LYS A 91 -1.79 21.50 -2.54
N LEU A 92 -1.41 20.38 -1.96
CA LEU A 92 -1.02 20.25 -0.56
C LEU A 92 0.40 19.75 -0.42
N ALA A 93 1.04 20.16 0.68
CA ALA A 93 2.24 19.52 1.21
C ALA A 93 1.88 18.88 2.56
N VAL A 94 1.82 17.55 2.62
CA VAL A 94 1.52 16.81 3.85
C VAL A 94 2.80 16.59 4.63
N PHE A 95 2.84 16.99 5.89
CA PHE A 95 3.99 16.84 6.78
C PHE A 95 3.88 15.64 7.70
N ALA A 96 2.69 15.39 8.22
CA ALA A 96 2.42 14.25 9.07
C ALA A 96 1.00 13.72 8.87
N VAL A 97 0.82 12.43 9.12
CA VAL A 97 -0.48 11.77 9.17
C VAL A 97 -0.59 10.96 10.46
N ARG A 98 -1.77 10.94 11.05
CA ARG A 98 -2.10 10.05 12.15
C ARG A 98 -2.87 8.87 11.58
N LEU A 99 -2.44 7.67 11.94
CA LEU A 99 -3.06 6.42 11.50
C LEU A 99 -3.43 5.61 12.74
N ASP A 100 -4.59 4.98 12.70
CA ASP A 100 -4.92 3.97 13.67
C ASP A 100 -4.15 2.69 13.37
N THR A 101 -3.71 2.03 14.43
CA THR A 101 -3.03 0.74 14.35
C THR A 101 -3.93 -0.34 14.92
N PHE A 102 -3.79 -1.54 14.40
CA PHE A 102 -4.55 -2.71 14.79
C PHE A 102 -3.60 -3.82 15.19
N GLU A 103 -4.04 -4.68 16.09
CA GLU A 103 -3.28 -5.89 16.42
C GLU A 103 -3.12 -6.75 15.17
N ALA A 104 -1.90 -7.24 14.95
CA ALA A 104 -1.63 -8.11 13.81
C ALA A 104 -2.26 -9.49 14.06
N GLU A 105 -3.07 -9.93 13.12
CA GLU A 105 -3.67 -11.27 13.16
C GLU A 105 -2.58 -12.35 13.15
N LYS A 106 -2.68 -13.31 14.07
CA LYS A 106 -1.65 -14.33 14.30
C LYS A 106 -1.67 -15.45 13.27
N ASN A 107 -2.86 -15.83 12.80
CA ASN A 107 -3.04 -16.88 11.81
C ASN A 107 -3.36 -16.25 10.46
N GLN A 108 -2.34 -16.07 9.60
CA GLN A 108 -2.49 -15.48 8.28
C GLN A 108 -2.09 -16.46 7.20
N GLN A 109 -2.85 -16.47 6.10
CA GLN A 109 -2.51 -17.25 4.90
C GLN A 109 -2.79 -16.42 3.65
N VAL A 110 -1.92 -16.54 2.66
CA VAL A 110 -2.13 -15.99 1.32
C VAL A 110 -2.54 -17.13 0.40
N PHE A 111 -3.70 -16.97 -0.23
CA PHE A 111 -4.14 -17.83 -1.34
C PHE A 111 -3.71 -17.16 -2.64
N TYR A 112 -2.93 -17.87 -3.42
CA TYR A 112 -2.46 -17.40 -4.69
C TYR A 112 -3.32 -17.98 -5.81
N ILE A 113 -4.20 -17.15 -6.36
CA ILE A 113 -5.22 -17.53 -7.33
C ILE A 113 -4.75 -17.16 -8.73
N GLY A 114 -4.98 -18.01 -9.72
CA GLY A 114 -4.68 -17.78 -11.14
C GLY A 114 -5.83 -18.19 -12.04
N THR A 115 -6.10 -17.40 -13.07
CA THR A 115 -7.13 -17.65 -14.09
C THR A 115 -6.78 -16.96 -15.41
N ASN A 116 -7.35 -17.44 -16.53
CA ASN A 116 -7.28 -16.74 -17.82
C ASN A 116 -8.57 -15.95 -18.14
N GLN A 117 -9.55 -15.99 -17.20
CA GLN A 117 -10.83 -15.30 -17.32
C GLN A 117 -10.94 -14.25 -16.21
N PRO A 118 -10.80 -12.94 -16.51
CA PRO A 118 -10.83 -11.89 -15.46
C PRO A 118 -12.16 -11.82 -14.72
N GLU A 119 -13.24 -12.31 -15.33
CA GLU A 119 -14.58 -12.40 -14.72
C GLU A 119 -14.57 -13.28 -13.47
N VAL A 120 -13.80 -14.36 -13.47
CA VAL A 120 -13.60 -15.24 -12.30
C VAL A 120 -13.13 -14.45 -11.09
N LEU A 121 -12.16 -13.55 -11.26
CA LEU A 121 -11.67 -12.73 -10.15
C LEU A 121 -12.71 -11.71 -9.68
N THR A 122 -13.53 -11.23 -10.59
CA THR A 122 -14.67 -10.34 -10.25
C THR A 122 -15.70 -11.10 -9.42
N GLU A 123 -16.05 -12.32 -9.81
CA GLU A 123 -16.98 -13.19 -9.08
C GLU A 123 -16.45 -13.52 -7.68
N ILE A 124 -15.17 -13.89 -7.58
CA ILE A 124 -14.50 -14.16 -6.30
C ILE A 124 -14.60 -12.93 -5.40
N ARG A 125 -14.23 -11.75 -5.90
CA ARG A 125 -14.32 -10.50 -5.13
C ARG A 125 -15.75 -10.22 -4.66
N ARG A 126 -16.72 -10.30 -5.55
CA ARG A 126 -18.12 -10.04 -5.22
C ARG A 126 -18.63 -11.02 -4.18
N HIS A 127 -18.33 -12.32 -4.34
CA HIS A 127 -18.76 -13.34 -3.40
C HIS A 127 -18.16 -13.10 -2.00
N ILE A 128 -16.85 -12.85 -1.90
CA ILE A 128 -16.17 -12.59 -0.64
C ILE A 128 -16.77 -11.38 0.06
N LEU A 129 -16.94 -10.26 -0.64
CA LEU A 129 -17.45 -9.04 -0.03
C LEU A 129 -18.89 -9.15 0.44
N ALA A 130 -19.74 -9.88 -0.30
CA ALA A 130 -21.14 -10.02 0.03
C ALA A 130 -21.43 -11.11 1.07
N ASN A 131 -20.67 -12.22 1.06
CA ASN A 131 -21.10 -13.45 1.75
C ASN A 131 -20.15 -13.91 2.88
N PHE A 132 -18.85 -13.59 2.80
CA PHE A 132 -17.92 -14.05 3.83
C PHE A 132 -18.20 -13.36 5.16
N GLU A 133 -18.15 -14.11 6.24
CA GLU A 133 -18.18 -13.55 7.60
C GLU A 133 -16.93 -12.70 7.85
N ASN A 134 -15.77 -13.21 7.41
CA ASN A 134 -14.47 -12.58 7.60
C ASN A 134 -13.97 -11.93 6.31
N LEU A 135 -13.79 -10.61 6.31
CA LEU A 135 -13.20 -9.90 5.19
C LEU A 135 -11.70 -10.18 5.07
N PRO A 136 -11.14 -10.13 3.85
CA PRO A 136 -9.72 -10.28 3.64
C PRO A 136 -8.91 -9.18 4.32
N VAL A 137 -7.71 -9.52 4.79
CA VAL A 137 -6.70 -8.53 5.21
C VAL A 137 -6.23 -7.70 4.02
N ALA A 138 -6.05 -8.36 2.87
CA ALA A 138 -5.71 -7.72 1.60
C ALA A 138 -6.13 -8.60 0.41
N GLY A 139 -6.40 -7.96 -0.72
CA GLY A 139 -6.58 -8.61 -2.01
C GLY A 139 -5.88 -7.79 -3.09
N GLU A 140 -4.89 -8.39 -3.75
CA GLU A 140 -4.08 -7.71 -4.75
C GLU A 140 -4.18 -8.42 -6.10
N TYR A 141 -4.75 -7.71 -7.07
CA TYR A 141 -4.77 -8.17 -8.45
C TYR A 141 -3.45 -7.86 -9.14
N MET A 142 -2.95 -8.83 -9.90
CA MET A 142 -1.78 -8.68 -10.75
C MET A 142 -2.02 -9.31 -12.13
N HIS A 143 -1.68 -8.58 -13.18
CA HIS A 143 -1.57 -9.13 -14.52
C HIS A 143 -0.19 -9.79 -14.71
N ARG A 144 -0.10 -10.80 -15.55
CA ARG A 144 1.17 -11.51 -15.87
C ARG A 144 2.31 -10.58 -16.24
N ASP A 145 2.04 -9.49 -16.96
CA ASP A 145 3.06 -8.52 -17.38
C ASP A 145 3.80 -7.87 -16.19
N ILE A 146 3.12 -7.72 -15.04
CA ILE A 146 3.76 -7.19 -13.82
C ILE A 146 4.83 -8.14 -13.31
N TYR A 147 4.64 -9.44 -13.46
CA TYR A 147 5.66 -10.43 -13.14
C TYR A 147 6.92 -10.25 -13.97
N ASP A 148 6.76 -10.06 -15.27
CA ASP A 148 7.87 -9.87 -16.20
C ASP A 148 8.62 -8.59 -15.87
N ILE A 149 7.91 -7.53 -15.52
CA ILE A 149 8.49 -6.27 -15.04
C ILE A 149 9.24 -6.48 -13.72
N ALA A 150 8.62 -7.14 -12.74
CA ALA A 150 9.23 -7.43 -11.43
C ALA A 150 10.45 -8.34 -11.56
N GLU A 151 10.39 -9.37 -12.41
CA GLU A 151 11.54 -10.24 -12.68
C GLU A 151 12.70 -9.47 -13.29
N LYS A 152 12.42 -8.49 -14.15
CA LYS A 152 13.44 -7.70 -14.82
C LYS A 152 14.05 -6.62 -13.93
N TYR A 153 13.23 -5.92 -13.15
CA TYR A 153 13.60 -4.69 -12.44
C TYR A 153 13.63 -4.79 -10.91
N GLY A 154 13.05 -5.84 -10.32
CA GLY A 154 12.92 -5.99 -8.87
C GLY A 154 14.01 -6.83 -8.18
N LYS A 155 14.95 -7.38 -8.93
CA LYS A 155 15.96 -8.34 -8.41
C LYS A 155 16.86 -7.76 -7.33
N ASP A 156 17.32 -6.54 -7.52
CA ASP A 156 18.21 -5.84 -6.60
C ASP A 156 17.52 -5.59 -5.26
N THR A 157 16.31 -5.08 -5.30
CA THR A 157 15.52 -4.82 -4.09
C THR A 157 15.18 -6.12 -3.37
N PHE A 158 14.75 -7.16 -4.11
CA PHE A 158 14.46 -8.46 -3.52
C PHE A 158 15.70 -9.06 -2.83
N LEU A 159 16.85 -9.08 -3.51
CA LEU A 159 18.09 -9.63 -2.96
C LEU A 159 18.58 -8.82 -1.74
N MET A 160 18.40 -7.51 -1.74
CA MET A 160 18.69 -6.69 -0.57
C MET A 160 17.82 -7.10 0.63
N ILE A 161 16.51 -7.23 0.42
CA ILE A 161 15.58 -7.63 1.48
C ILE A 161 15.90 -9.03 1.99
N ASP A 162 16.12 -9.99 1.08
CA ASP A 162 16.41 -11.40 1.39
C ASP A 162 17.73 -11.57 2.18
N LYS A 163 18.76 -10.82 1.81
CA LYS A 163 20.12 -10.98 2.42
C LYS A 163 20.37 -10.06 3.60
N LEU A 164 19.76 -8.88 3.64
CA LEU A 164 20.11 -7.82 4.58
C LEU A 164 18.95 -7.44 5.52
N GLY A 165 17.73 -7.85 5.18
CA GLY A 165 16.51 -7.46 5.90
C GLY A 165 16.01 -6.05 5.55
N THR A 166 14.77 -5.78 5.93
CA THR A 166 14.11 -4.49 5.65
C THR A 166 14.69 -3.32 6.44
N ASP A 167 15.24 -3.58 7.62
CA ASP A 167 15.76 -2.54 8.53
C ASP A 167 16.94 -1.76 7.93
N LYS A 168 17.67 -2.37 7.01
CA LYS A 168 18.82 -1.74 6.34
C LYS A 168 18.45 -1.02 5.05
N MET A 169 17.21 -1.15 4.58
CA MET A 169 16.75 -0.51 3.33
C MET A 169 16.90 1.02 3.34
N PRO A 170 16.54 1.75 4.41
CA PRO A 170 16.72 3.20 4.45
C PRO A 170 18.20 3.63 4.27
N PHE A 171 19.12 2.89 4.85
CA PHE A 171 20.56 3.13 4.69
C PHE A 171 21.00 2.97 3.23
N PHE A 172 20.58 1.89 2.58
CA PHE A 172 20.95 1.64 1.18
C PHE A 172 20.34 2.64 0.22
N PHE A 173 19.07 3.02 0.42
CA PHE A 173 18.45 4.06 -0.40
C PHE A 173 19.12 5.43 -0.22
N ASN A 174 19.51 5.77 1.01
CA ASN A 174 20.24 7.00 1.28
C ASN A 174 21.62 6.99 0.63
N LEU A 175 22.36 5.88 0.75
CA LEU A 175 23.66 5.71 0.10
C LEU A 175 23.55 5.83 -1.42
N LYS A 176 22.57 5.16 -2.02
CA LYS A 176 22.27 5.22 -3.46
C LYS A 176 21.94 6.65 -3.89
N GLY A 177 21.04 7.34 -3.19
CA GLY A 177 20.67 8.72 -3.47
C GLY A 177 21.84 9.70 -3.38
N ARG A 178 22.72 9.54 -2.37
CA ARG A 178 23.93 10.34 -2.25
C ARG A 178 24.92 10.07 -3.39
N THR A 179 25.06 8.81 -3.80
CA THR A 179 25.95 8.44 -4.91
C THR A 179 25.43 9.02 -6.22
N ASP A 180 24.13 8.90 -6.51
CA ASP A 180 23.52 9.51 -7.71
C ASP A 180 23.68 11.02 -7.70
N ALA A 181 23.40 11.69 -6.57
CA ALA A 181 23.57 13.15 -6.45
C ALA A 181 25.04 13.61 -6.62
N MET A 182 26.01 12.79 -6.22
CA MET A 182 27.42 13.08 -6.47
C MET A 182 27.78 12.89 -7.94
N LEU A 183 27.30 11.83 -8.57
CA LEU A 183 27.57 11.53 -9.98
C LEU A 183 26.88 12.52 -10.94
N GLU A 184 25.71 13.00 -10.61
CA GLU A 184 24.98 14.03 -11.38
C GLU A 184 25.74 15.37 -11.46
N LYS A 185 26.56 15.69 -10.45
CA LYS A 185 27.44 16.87 -10.49
C LYS A 185 28.55 16.76 -11.56
N VAL A 186 28.87 15.55 -11.97
CA VAL A 186 29.84 15.27 -13.01
C VAL A 186 29.11 15.16 -14.34
N LYS A 187 29.24 16.16 -15.23
CA LYS A 187 28.50 16.23 -16.51
C LYS A 187 28.66 15.00 -17.44
N PHE A 188 29.56 14.09 -17.11
CA PHE A 188 29.80 12.84 -17.86
C PHE A 188 28.77 11.76 -17.56
N PHE A 189 28.16 11.75 -16.36
CA PHE A 189 27.19 10.74 -15.96
C PHE A 189 25.76 11.22 -16.22
N ARG A 190 24.94 10.31 -16.75
CA ARG A 190 23.52 10.59 -16.94
C ARG A 190 22.76 10.43 -15.59
N PRO A 191 21.64 11.15 -15.41
CA PRO A 191 20.81 10.99 -14.20
C PRO A 191 20.46 9.52 -13.92
N HIS A 192 20.36 9.15 -12.64
CA HIS A 192 20.08 7.79 -12.18
C HIS A 192 21.07 6.73 -12.69
N PHE A 193 22.36 7.08 -12.64
CA PHE A 193 23.43 6.19 -13.11
C PHE A 193 23.46 4.86 -12.37
N THR A 194 23.25 4.86 -11.05
CA THR A 194 23.27 3.63 -10.22
C THR A 194 22.16 2.68 -10.64
N ASP A 195 20.93 3.16 -10.90
CA ASP A 195 19.83 2.35 -11.39
C ASP A 195 20.12 1.71 -12.73
N ARG A 196 20.68 2.49 -13.66
CA ARG A 196 21.06 1.99 -14.99
C ARG A 196 22.15 0.94 -14.94
N ALA A 197 23.14 1.14 -14.06
CA ALA A 197 24.20 0.17 -13.84
C ALA A 197 23.65 -1.11 -13.25
N MET A 198 22.82 -1.03 -12.21
CA MET A 198 22.18 -2.18 -11.59
C MET A 198 21.27 -2.93 -12.56
N GLN A 199 20.49 -2.22 -13.38
CA GLN A 199 19.66 -2.84 -14.42
C GLN A 199 20.52 -3.53 -15.50
N LYS A 200 21.60 -2.89 -15.94
CA LYS A 200 22.50 -3.48 -16.94
C LYS A 200 23.17 -4.76 -16.45
N PHE A 201 23.51 -4.81 -15.16
CA PHE A 201 24.12 -5.98 -14.53
C PHE A 201 23.07 -6.92 -13.89
N GLY A 202 21.79 -6.58 -13.95
CA GLY A 202 20.71 -7.38 -13.36
C GLY A 202 20.62 -8.82 -13.90
N HIS A 203 21.09 -9.07 -15.12
CA HIS A 203 21.16 -10.41 -15.68
C HIS A 203 22.18 -11.34 -15.00
N LEU A 204 23.16 -10.78 -14.27
CA LEU A 204 24.14 -11.54 -13.50
C LEU A 204 23.57 -12.07 -12.18
N PHE A 205 22.46 -11.51 -11.71
CA PHE A 205 21.80 -11.97 -10.50
C PHE A 205 20.90 -13.17 -10.80
N PRO A 206 20.82 -14.13 -9.88
CA PRO A 206 19.92 -15.27 -10.03
C PRO A 206 18.46 -14.80 -10.09
N SER A 207 17.60 -15.66 -10.67
CA SER A 207 16.17 -15.40 -10.60
C SER A 207 15.71 -15.42 -9.13
N HIS A 208 14.94 -14.42 -8.74
CA HIS A 208 14.40 -14.27 -7.39
C HIS A 208 12.97 -14.84 -7.28
N LEU A 209 12.32 -15.11 -8.39
CA LEU A 209 10.99 -15.70 -8.38
C LEU A 209 11.07 -17.23 -8.19
N PRO A 210 10.34 -17.80 -7.19
CA PRO A 210 10.26 -19.23 -7.00
C PRO A 210 9.74 -19.96 -8.26
N PRO A 211 10.22 -21.18 -8.55
CA PRO A 211 9.76 -21.94 -9.72
C PRO A 211 8.25 -22.12 -9.78
N ARG A 212 7.60 -22.33 -8.62
CA ARG A 212 6.14 -22.45 -8.54
C ARG A 212 5.42 -21.21 -9.03
N MET A 213 5.90 -20.02 -8.64
CA MET A 213 5.33 -18.75 -9.09
C MET A 213 5.54 -18.53 -10.59
N LYS A 214 6.69 -18.94 -11.13
CA LYS A 214 6.94 -18.88 -12.59
C LYS A 214 6.00 -19.78 -13.36
N ASN A 215 5.82 -21.02 -12.91
CA ASN A 215 4.89 -21.95 -13.54
C ASN A 215 3.46 -21.40 -13.51
N TRP A 216 3.10 -20.73 -12.42
CA TRP A 216 1.78 -20.09 -12.27
C TRP A 216 1.60 -18.94 -13.24
N ARG A 217 2.61 -18.05 -13.34
CA ARG A 217 2.66 -16.98 -14.33
C ARG A 217 2.49 -17.49 -15.75
N ASP A 218 3.19 -18.59 -16.08
CA ASP A 218 3.16 -19.15 -17.44
C ASP A 218 1.79 -19.78 -17.77
N LYS A 219 1.10 -20.30 -16.74
CA LYS A 219 -0.21 -20.94 -16.88
C LYS A 219 -1.36 -19.94 -16.97
N TYR A 220 -1.30 -18.84 -16.21
CA TYR A 220 -2.41 -17.88 -16.06
C TYR A 220 -1.99 -16.47 -16.44
N GLU A 221 -2.95 -15.71 -16.97
CA GLU A 221 -2.77 -14.30 -17.33
C GLU A 221 -3.12 -13.35 -16.16
N HIS A 222 -4.13 -13.72 -15.38
CA HIS A 222 -4.66 -12.93 -14.28
C HIS A 222 -4.41 -13.64 -12.95
N HIS A 223 -3.92 -12.87 -11.97
CA HIS A 223 -3.58 -13.38 -10.65
C HIS A 223 -4.20 -12.54 -9.56
N LEU A 224 -4.57 -13.18 -8.45
CA LEU A 224 -5.04 -12.52 -7.23
C LEU A 224 -4.30 -13.12 -6.03
N LEU A 225 -3.66 -12.27 -5.24
CA LEU A 225 -3.16 -12.61 -3.92
C LEU A 225 -4.24 -12.25 -2.90
N LEU A 226 -4.89 -13.25 -2.36
CA LEU A 226 -5.93 -13.10 -1.35
C LEU A 226 -5.34 -13.45 0.02
N LYS A 227 -5.13 -12.44 0.86
CA LYS A 227 -4.62 -12.61 2.21
C LYS A 227 -5.79 -12.68 3.20
N MET A 228 -5.92 -13.80 3.87
CA MET A 228 -6.92 -14.04 4.91
C MET A 228 -6.26 -14.18 6.27
N ALA A 229 -7.04 -13.99 7.34
CA ALA A 229 -6.57 -14.16 8.72
C ALA A 229 -7.65 -14.82 9.60
N GLY A 230 -7.21 -15.37 10.73
CA GLY A 230 -8.10 -16.01 11.71
C GLY A 230 -8.96 -17.10 11.10
N ASP A 231 -10.24 -17.10 11.45
CA ASP A 231 -11.25 -18.07 10.96
C ASP A 231 -11.53 -17.90 9.46
N GLY A 232 -11.29 -16.71 8.90
CA GLY A 232 -11.43 -16.44 7.48
C GLY A 232 -10.50 -17.28 6.60
N VAL A 233 -9.40 -17.82 7.14
CA VAL A 233 -8.52 -18.74 6.41
C VAL A 233 -9.27 -20.03 6.05
N GLY A 234 -9.97 -20.62 7.02
CA GLY A 234 -10.76 -21.83 6.79
C GLY A 234 -11.95 -21.60 5.86
N GLU A 235 -12.66 -20.49 6.07
CA GLU A 235 -13.78 -20.05 5.24
C GLU A 235 -13.36 -19.91 3.76
N ALA A 236 -12.31 -19.14 3.50
CA ALA A 236 -11.81 -18.92 2.14
C ALA A 236 -11.31 -20.20 1.47
N LYS A 237 -10.57 -21.05 2.22
CA LYS A 237 -10.05 -22.30 1.68
C LYS A 237 -11.16 -23.24 1.23
N SER A 238 -12.18 -23.43 2.07
CA SER A 238 -13.30 -24.32 1.75
C SER A 238 -14.06 -23.82 0.53
N TRP A 239 -14.38 -22.54 0.51
CA TRP A 239 -15.12 -21.96 -0.60
C TRP A 239 -14.32 -21.98 -1.91
N LEU A 240 -13.02 -21.67 -1.92
CA LEU A 240 -12.18 -21.70 -3.11
C LEU A 240 -12.05 -23.10 -3.70
N VAL A 241 -11.96 -24.16 -2.84
CA VAL A 241 -11.97 -25.54 -3.30
C VAL A 241 -13.24 -25.86 -4.05
N ASP A 242 -14.40 -25.50 -3.49
CA ASP A 242 -15.69 -25.76 -4.12
C ASP A 242 -15.89 -24.95 -5.40
N TYR A 243 -15.46 -23.69 -5.40
CA TYR A 243 -15.57 -22.80 -6.54
C TYR A 243 -14.75 -23.29 -7.73
N PHE A 244 -13.48 -23.66 -7.53
CA PHE A 244 -12.60 -24.12 -8.63
C PHE A 244 -12.85 -25.57 -9.06
N ASN A 245 -13.76 -26.30 -8.44
CA ASN A 245 -14.28 -27.54 -9.01
C ASN A 245 -15.15 -27.31 -10.26
N GLN A 246 -15.65 -26.08 -10.45
CA GLN A 246 -16.58 -25.71 -11.53
C GLN A 246 -16.08 -24.54 -12.39
N ALA A 247 -15.26 -23.66 -11.84
CA ALA A 247 -14.72 -22.48 -12.51
C ALA A 247 -13.35 -22.75 -13.17
N GLU A 248 -13.02 -21.95 -14.20
CA GLU A 248 -11.68 -21.95 -14.79
C GLU A 248 -10.69 -21.28 -13.84
N GLY A 249 -9.52 -21.88 -13.70
CA GLY A 249 -8.47 -21.38 -12.83
C GLY A 249 -8.07 -22.38 -11.76
N ASP A 250 -7.29 -21.91 -10.80
CA ASP A 250 -6.81 -22.74 -9.69
C ASP A 250 -6.19 -21.84 -8.61
N PHE A 251 -5.84 -22.38 -7.46
CA PHE A 251 -5.18 -21.67 -6.37
C PHE A 251 -4.21 -22.55 -5.57
N PHE A 252 -3.33 -21.93 -4.80
CA PHE A 252 -2.47 -22.62 -3.84
C PHE A 252 -2.18 -21.78 -2.60
#